data_8d0047be28b675f8797701aa029019d0
#
_entry.id   8d0047be28b675f8797701aa029019d0
#
_cell.length_a   1.000
_cell.length_b   1.000
_cell.length_c   1.000
_cell.angle_alpha   90.00
_cell.angle_beta   90.00
_cell.angle_gamma   90.00
#
_symmetry.space_group_name_H-M   'P 1'
#
loop_
_entity.id
_entity.type
_entity.pdbx_description
1 polymer ?
#
loop_
_entity_poly.entity_id
_entity_poly.type
_entity_poly.pdbx_seq_one_letter_code
_entity_poly.pdbx_strand_id
1 'polypeptide(L)'
;MLATNADQTIDGISPSTEIDQLIGVGTAHQVYSLAGAPQWVLRVRISKAPTPPAHLSLETEASRLAAEHHLAPSVAMRSDHGLSICQRVLMKSPSWSDHADLMRAIHQLSTNGLRAAEHTLSLADHAAYYWEKLTRDQQSNHGLSPLTPSIQDDLAQLDASAKVLCHNDLTPSNIGTLEGHWVAMDWDYAAISSRYFDAAVASTHLSEAVRDRFARRVIDDGFCPDTWQTAKRITLLINHLWSLAELKTLPPALHRERLHVLWAK
;
A
#
# COMPACT_ATOMS: atom_id res chain seq x y z
N MET A 1 9.81 20.51 20.61
CA MET A 1 10.99 21.19 20.06
C MET A 1 11.47 20.35 18.91
N LEU A 2 11.38 20.84 17.69
CA LEU A 2 11.89 20.19 16.50
C LEU A 2 13.41 20.27 16.53
N ALA A 3 14.10 19.14 16.70
CA ALA A 3 15.54 19.08 16.54
C ALA A 3 15.84 19.12 15.04
N THR A 4 16.00 20.30 14.50
CA THR A 4 16.52 20.51 13.17
C THR A 4 18.04 20.41 13.22
N ASN A 5 18.64 19.52 12.41
CA ASN A 5 20.02 19.71 12.00
C ASN A 5 20.07 21.05 11.25
N ALA A 6 20.79 22.01 11.80
CA ALA A 6 20.66 23.45 11.54
C ALA A 6 21.18 23.93 10.16
N ASP A 7 21.38 23.07 9.15
CA ASP A 7 22.07 23.46 7.90
C ASP A 7 21.45 22.95 6.58
N GLN A 8 20.23 22.38 6.59
CA GLN A 8 19.53 22.10 5.34
C GLN A 8 18.29 23.00 5.26
N THR A 9 18.44 24.19 4.68
CA THR A 9 17.33 24.98 4.16
C THR A 9 16.69 24.19 3.02
N ILE A 10 15.52 23.65 3.28
CA ILE A 10 14.68 23.04 2.23
C ILE A 10 14.19 24.19 1.35
N ASP A 11 14.37 24.09 0.04
CA ASP A 11 14.06 25.16 -0.90
C ASP A 11 12.63 25.68 -0.69
N GLY A 12 12.50 26.93 -0.24
CA GLY A 12 11.22 27.59 0.05
C GLY A 12 10.57 27.25 1.40
N ILE A 13 11.19 26.46 2.28
CA ILE A 13 10.68 26.17 3.62
C ILE A 13 11.64 26.75 4.68
N SER A 14 11.06 27.55 5.57
CA SER A 14 11.74 28.09 6.74
C SER A 14 10.98 27.71 8.02
N PRO A 15 11.59 27.85 9.21
CA PRO A 15 10.89 27.66 10.49
C PRO A 15 9.65 28.56 10.67
N SER A 16 9.54 29.63 9.88
CA SER A 16 8.40 30.55 9.85
C SER A 16 7.38 30.25 8.76
N THR A 17 7.55 29.17 7.98
CA THR A 17 6.57 28.77 6.96
C THR A 17 5.26 28.38 7.62
N GLU A 18 4.18 29.06 7.29
CA GLU A 18 2.85 28.86 7.85
C GLU A 18 2.08 27.79 7.10
N ILE A 19 1.22 27.06 7.81
CA ILE A 19 0.22 26.18 7.22
C ILE A 19 -0.86 27.07 6.60
N ASP A 20 -1.16 26.86 5.31
CA ASP A 20 -2.13 27.67 4.58
C ASP A 20 -3.53 27.03 4.67
N GLN A 21 -3.80 25.95 3.94
CA GLN A 21 -5.13 25.33 3.92
C GLN A 21 -5.07 23.81 3.85
N LEU A 22 -6.13 23.16 4.36
CA LEU A 22 -6.35 21.73 4.18
C LEU A 22 -6.71 21.45 2.72
N ILE A 23 -5.90 20.66 2.02
CA ILE A 23 -6.07 20.32 0.61
C ILE A 23 -6.44 18.87 0.36
N GLY A 24 -6.34 18.01 1.39
CA GLY A 24 -6.71 16.60 1.26
C GLY A 24 -6.92 15.94 2.61
N VAL A 25 -7.84 14.96 2.64
CA VAL A 25 -8.09 14.09 3.80
C VAL A 25 -8.13 12.65 3.30
N GLY A 26 -7.17 11.84 3.74
CA GLY A 26 -7.15 10.40 3.52
C GLY A 26 -7.57 9.63 4.76
N THR A 27 -7.48 8.31 4.72
CA THR A 27 -7.78 7.44 5.86
C THR A 27 -6.78 7.62 7.00
N ALA A 28 -5.50 7.81 6.66
CA ALA A 28 -4.41 7.90 7.63
C ALA A 28 -3.84 9.31 7.82
N HIS A 29 -4.01 10.20 6.85
CA HIS A 29 -3.36 11.51 6.86
C HIS A 29 -4.29 12.64 6.43
N GLN A 30 -4.05 13.82 6.99
CA GLN A 30 -4.50 15.11 6.47
C GLN A 30 -3.33 15.77 5.74
N VAL A 31 -3.62 16.47 4.64
CA VAL A 31 -2.61 17.13 3.80
C VAL A 31 -2.93 18.61 3.71
N TYR A 32 -1.93 19.43 4.01
CA TYR A 32 -2.03 20.89 4.03
C TYR A 32 -1.07 21.51 3.04
N SER A 33 -1.48 22.61 2.38
CA SER A 33 -0.57 23.47 1.63
C SER A 33 0.25 24.33 2.59
N LEU A 34 1.41 24.80 2.10
CA LEU A 34 2.32 25.64 2.84
C LEU A 34 2.39 27.02 2.19
N ALA A 35 2.26 28.09 2.98
CA ALA A 35 2.34 29.47 2.50
C ALA A 35 3.76 29.76 1.98
N GLY A 36 3.84 30.32 0.75
CA GLY A 36 5.12 30.63 0.11
C GLY A 36 5.91 29.44 -0.42
N ALA A 37 5.41 28.19 -0.26
CA ALA A 37 6.08 26.98 -0.71
C ALA A 37 5.12 26.01 -1.45
N PRO A 38 4.54 26.44 -2.60
CA PRO A 38 3.46 25.70 -3.28
C PRO A 38 3.88 24.31 -3.81
N GLN A 39 5.20 24.06 -3.96
CA GLN A 39 5.77 22.78 -4.37
C GLN A 39 5.84 21.77 -3.24
N TRP A 40 5.53 22.16 -2.00
CA TRP A 40 5.58 21.31 -0.81
C TRP A 40 4.22 21.19 -0.13
N VAL A 41 4.00 20.10 0.57
CA VAL A 41 2.81 19.86 1.40
C VAL A 41 3.24 19.31 2.75
N LEU A 42 2.47 19.67 3.78
CA LEU A 42 2.57 19.05 5.10
C LEU A 42 1.55 17.91 5.19
N ARG A 43 2.02 16.69 5.46
CA ARG A 43 1.18 15.53 5.83
C ARG A 43 1.17 15.40 7.35
N VAL A 44 0.00 15.26 7.91
CA VAL A 44 -0.24 15.09 9.35
C VAL A 44 -1.00 13.79 9.56
N ARG A 45 -0.41 12.84 10.30
CA ARG A 45 -1.09 11.58 10.60
C ARG A 45 -2.30 11.82 11.49
N ILE A 46 -3.43 11.20 11.15
CA ILE A 46 -4.65 11.24 11.96
C ILE A 46 -4.46 10.33 13.18
N SER A 47 -4.70 10.83 14.38
CA SER A 47 -4.43 10.12 15.64
C SER A 47 -5.18 8.79 15.81
N LYS A 48 -6.29 8.60 15.08
CA LYS A 48 -7.11 7.37 15.09
C LYS A 48 -6.97 6.55 13.80
N ALA A 49 -6.00 6.91 12.94
CA ALA A 49 -5.76 6.16 11.72
C ALA A 49 -5.35 4.72 12.04
N PRO A 50 -5.79 3.73 11.24
CA PRO A 50 -5.28 2.38 11.33
C PRO A 50 -3.75 2.40 11.27
N THR A 51 -3.11 1.67 12.18
CA THR A 51 -1.66 1.53 12.16
C THR A 51 -1.33 0.24 11.41
N PRO A 52 -0.56 0.30 10.33
CA PRO A 52 -0.07 -0.89 9.68
C PRO A 52 0.64 -1.81 10.68
N PRO A 53 0.59 -3.12 10.51
CA PRO A 53 1.34 -4.05 11.34
C PRO A 53 2.82 -3.66 11.40
N ALA A 54 3.46 -3.82 12.56
CA ALA A 54 4.86 -3.38 12.78
C ALA A 54 5.86 -3.99 11.79
N HIS A 55 5.56 -5.16 11.24
CA HIS A 55 6.37 -5.82 10.20
C HIS A 55 6.28 -5.15 8.82
N LEU A 56 5.41 -4.15 8.64
CA LEU A 56 5.29 -3.34 7.42
C LEU A 56 6.00 -1.99 7.55
N SER A 57 7.04 -1.86 8.36
CA SER A 57 7.69 -0.57 8.64
C SER A 57 8.71 -0.12 7.60
N LEU A 58 8.61 -0.58 6.34
CA LEU A 58 9.49 -0.12 5.25
C LEU A 58 9.10 1.24 4.66
N GLU A 59 8.04 1.89 5.13
CA GLU A 59 7.53 3.15 4.55
C GLU A 59 8.64 4.16 4.22
N THR A 60 9.49 4.45 5.19
CA THR A 60 10.55 5.48 5.03
C THR A 60 11.62 5.05 4.03
N GLU A 61 12.10 3.81 4.13
CA GLU A 61 13.17 3.29 3.27
C GLU A 61 12.65 3.07 1.84
N ALA A 62 11.44 2.51 1.70
CA ALA A 62 10.80 2.26 0.42
C ALA A 62 10.48 3.56 -0.33
N SER A 63 9.86 4.54 0.34
CA SER A 63 9.54 5.83 -0.27
C SER A 63 10.79 6.60 -0.67
N ARG A 64 11.87 6.55 0.14
CA ARG A 64 13.15 7.18 -0.20
C ARG A 64 13.77 6.51 -1.45
N LEU A 65 13.85 5.18 -1.46
CA LEU A 65 14.37 4.44 -2.62
C LEU A 65 13.56 4.73 -3.89
N ALA A 66 12.24 4.74 -3.79
CA ALA A 66 11.37 5.06 -4.92
C ALA A 66 11.57 6.52 -5.39
N ALA A 67 11.77 7.48 -4.48
CA ALA A 67 12.02 8.88 -4.83
C ALA A 67 13.38 9.06 -5.55
N GLU A 68 14.41 8.32 -5.19
CA GLU A 68 15.71 8.31 -5.89
C GLU A 68 15.59 7.85 -7.34
N HIS A 69 14.54 7.10 -7.66
CA HIS A 69 14.21 6.62 -9.01
C HIS A 69 13.02 7.38 -9.65
N HIS A 70 12.62 8.52 -9.12
CA HIS A 70 11.48 9.33 -9.59
C HIS A 70 10.13 8.58 -9.60
N LEU A 71 9.96 7.58 -8.71
CA LEU A 71 8.73 6.80 -8.56
C LEU A 71 7.91 7.20 -7.33
N ALA A 72 8.41 8.14 -6.51
CA ALA A 72 7.72 8.70 -5.35
C ALA A 72 8.11 10.18 -5.17
N PRO A 73 7.30 10.98 -4.47
CA PRO A 73 7.70 12.34 -4.08
C PRO A 73 8.82 12.28 -3.02
N SER A 74 9.78 13.18 -3.12
CA SER A 74 10.81 13.34 -2.11
C SER A 74 10.21 13.83 -0.80
N VAL A 75 10.72 13.31 0.32
CA VAL A 75 10.36 13.72 1.68
C VAL A 75 11.50 14.58 2.23
N ALA A 76 11.24 15.86 2.41
CA ALA A 76 12.21 16.82 2.90
C ALA A 76 12.38 16.76 4.42
N MET A 77 11.32 16.44 5.16
CA MET A 77 11.31 16.33 6.61
C MET A 77 10.32 15.27 7.07
N ARG A 78 10.70 14.51 8.08
CA ARG A 78 9.81 13.58 8.79
C ARG A 78 10.05 13.70 10.30
N SER A 79 8.99 13.69 11.09
CA SER A 79 9.07 13.68 12.55
C SER A 79 8.53 12.38 13.12
N ASP A 80 8.98 12.03 14.33
CA ASP A 80 8.49 10.87 15.10
C ASP A 80 7.01 11.01 15.51
N HIS A 81 6.44 12.20 15.36
CA HIS A 81 5.04 12.51 15.70
C HIS A 81 4.08 12.38 14.51
N GLY A 82 4.52 11.76 13.41
CA GLY A 82 3.66 11.54 12.23
C GLY A 82 3.45 12.78 11.36
N LEU A 83 4.38 13.75 11.43
CA LEU A 83 4.43 14.90 10.53
C LEU A 83 5.46 14.63 9.43
N SER A 84 5.13 14.93 8.18
CA SER A 84 6.11 14.92 7.09
C SER A 84 5.87 16.06 6.11
N ILE A 85 6.97 16.62 5.59
CA ILE A 85 6.93 17.58 4.49
C ILE A 85 7.46 16.86 3.25
N CYS A 86 6.63 16.80 2.21
CA CYS A 86 6.98 16.14 0.96
C CYS A 86 6.61 16.99 -0.25
N GLN A 87 7.18 16.67 -1.40
CA GLN A 87 6.81 17.32 -2.66
C GLN A 87 5.31 17.18 -2.93
N ARG A 88 4.72 18.24 -3.46
CA ARG A 88 3.32 18.27 -3.85
C ARG A 88 3.12 17.51 -5.16
N VAL A 89 2.31 16.47 -5.12
CA VAL A 89 1.94 15.66 -6.28
C VAL A 89 0.64 16.20 -6.87
N LEU A 90 0.57 16.30 -8.19
CA LEU A 90 -0.66 16.58 -8.89
C LEU A 90 -1.48 15.31 -9.01
N MET A 91 -2.62 15.28 -8.31
CA MET A 91 -3.53 14.13 -8.36
C MET A 91 -4.11 13.96 -9.75
N LYS A 92 -3.88 12.80 -10.35
CA LYS A 92 -4.37 12.46 -11.68
C LYS A 92 -4.64 10.96 -11.74
N SER A 93 -5.77 10.57 -12.29
CA SER A 93 -6.09 9.15 -12.47
C SER A 93 -5.25 8.56 -13.61
N PRO A 94 -4.47 7.51 -13.35
CA PRO A 94 -3.70 6.84 -14.40
C PRO A 94 -4.62 6.03 -15.29
N SER A 95 -4.21 5.80 -16.54
CA SER A 95 -4.75 4.68 -17.30
C SER A 95 -4.34 3.36 -16.64
N TRP A 96 -5.04 2.25 -16.95
CA TRP A 96 -4.63 0.95 -16.40
C TRP A 96 -3.22 0.54 -16.82
N SER A 97 -2.75 0.99 -17.99
CA SER A 97 -1.40 0.71 -18.49
C SER A 97 -0.34 1.55 -17.78
N ASP A 98 -0.59 2.85 -17.55
CA ASP A 98 0.32 3.70 -16.79
C ASP A 98 0.47 3.20 -15.35
N HIS A 99 -0.64 2.78 -14.74
CA HIS A 99 -0.65 2.18 -13.41
C HIS A 99 0.19 0.88 -13.37
N ALA A 100 0.01 -0.01 -14.35
CA ALA A 100 0.79 -1.24 -14.44
C ALA A 100 2.28 -0.96 -14.66
N ASP A 101 2.63 0.03 -15.48
CA ASP A 101 4.03 0.40 -15.74
C ASP A 101 4.70 1.01 -14.51
N LEU A 102 4.00 1.86 -13.76
CA LEU A 102 4.47 2.39 -12.48
C LEU A 102 4.74 1.25 -11.49
N MET A 103 3.78 0.33 -11.32
CA MET A 103 3.95 -0.81 -10.42
C MET A 103 5.11 -1.70 -10.85
N ARG A 104 5.25 -2.00 -12.15
CA ARG A 104 6.38 -2.77 -12.67
C ARG A 104 7.71 -2.09 -12.38
N ALA A 105 7.80 -0.77 -12.53
CA ALA A 105 9.00 -0.01 -12.21
C ALA A 105 9.35 -0.11 -10.71
N ILE A 106 8.36 -0.05 -9.82
CA ILE A 106 8.54 -0.27 -8.38
C ILE A 106 9.08 -1.68 -8.10
N HIS A 107 8.49 -2.72 -8.71
CA HIS A 107 8.93 -4.11 -8.54
C HIS A 107 10.34 -4.39 -9.07
N GLN A 108 10.86 -3.55 -9.95
CA GLN A 108 12.22 -3.65 -10.49
C GLN A 108 13.28 -2.95 -9.63
N LEU A 109 12.87 -2.19 -8.60
CA LEU A 109 13.81 -1.56 -7.68
C LEU A 109 14.64 -2.63 -6.96
N SER A 110 15.95 -2.39 -6.89
CA SER A 110 16.82 -3.28 -6.13
C SER A 110 16.54 -3.19 -4.65
N THR A 111 16.25 -4.33 -4.03
CA THR A 111 16.06 -4.43 -2.58
C THR A 111 17.36 -4.57 -1.80
N ASN A 112 18.52 -4.52 -2.50
CA ASN A 112 19.84 -4.53 -1.87
C ASN A 112 19.99 -3.28 -0.97
N GLY A 113 20.28 -3.51 0.31
CA GLY A 113 20.39 -2.41 1.29
C GLY A 113 19.11 -2.09 2.06
N LEU A 114 17.96 -2.61 1.63
CA LEU A 114 16.79 -2.69 2.50
C LEU A 114 16.98 -3.83 3.50
N ARG A 115 16.50 -3.65 4.73
CA ARG A 115 16.55 -4.72 5.76
C ARG A 115 15.54 -5.82 5.44
N ALA A 116 15.71 -6.48 4.28
CA ALA A 116 14.75 -7.42 3.72
C ALA A 116 14.34 -8.55 4.68
N ALA A 117 15.27 -9.04 5.49
CA ALA A 117 14.97 -10.11 6.46
C ALA A 117 13.99 -9.67 7.57
N GLU A 118 13.98 -8.38 7.91
CA GLU A 118 13.12 -7.82 8.96
C GLU A 118 11.77 -7.35 8.43
N HIS A 119 11.66 -7.14 7.10
CA HIS A 119 10.53 -6.49 6.45
C HIS A 119 9.90 -7.33 5.31
N THR A 120 10.13 -8.63 5.34
CA THR A 120 9.42 -9.56 4.44
C THR A 120 8.02 -9.81 4.98
N LEU A 121 7.01 -9.45 4.21
CA LEU A 121 5.63 -9.74 4.53
C LEU A 121 5.35 -11.24 4.35
N SER A 122 4.96 -11.90 5.44
CA SER A 122 4.27 -13.18 5.40
C SER A 122 2.77 -12.91 5.26
N LEU A 123 2.16 -13.37 4.18
CA LEU A 123 0.72 -13.22 3.96
C LEU A 123 -0.09 -14.05 4.96
N ALA A 124 0.48 -15.17 5.43
CA ALA A 124 -0.12 -15.99 6.49
C ALA A 124 -0.21 -15.20 7.81
N ASP A 125 0.90 -14.56 8.22
CA ASP A 125 0.93 -13.75 9.45
C ASP A 125 0.04 -12.50 9.30
N HIS A 126 -0.01 -11.92 8.11
CA HIS A 126 -0.84 -10.76 7.82
C HIS A 126 -2.35 -11.10 7.92
N ALA A 127 -2.76 -12.22 7.37
CA ALA A 127 -4.13 -12.71 7.49
C ALA A 127 -4.47 -13.07 8.96
N ALA A 128 -3.56 -13.72 9.68
CA ALA A 128 -3.73 -14.06 11.08
C ALA A 128 -3.86 -12.80 11.96
N TYR A 129 -3.03 -11.78 11.72
CA TYR A 129 -3.08 -10.50 12.45
C TYR A 129 -4.47 -9.85 12.41
N TYR A 130 -5.11 -9.76 11.24
CA TYR A 130 -6.46 -9.20 11.17
C TYR A 130 -7.50 -10.15 11.73
N TRP A 131 -7.35 -11.46 11.55
CA TRP A 131 -8.24 -12.44 12.13
C TRP A 131 -8.30 -12.37 13.66
N GLU A 132 -7.15 -12.21 14.31
CA GLU A 132 -7.05 -12.11 15.77
C GLU A 132 -7.68 -10.82 16.34
N LYS A 133 -7.76 -9.76 15.53
CA LYS A 133 -8.46 -8.52 15.90
C LYS A 133 -9.98 -8.64 15.88
N LEU A 134 -10.52 -9.66 15.25
CA LEU A 134 -11.97 -9.86 15.16
C LEU A 134 -12.52 -10.37 16.49
N THR A 135 -13.74 -9.93 16.84
CA THR A 135 -14.49 -10.50 17.97
C THR A 135 -14.87 -11.96 17.67
N ARG A 136 -15.15 -12.74 18.72
CA ARG A 136 -15.61 -14.14 18.57
C ARG A 136 -16.87 -14.24 17.71
N ASP A 137 -17.80 -13.31 17.86
CA ASP A 137 -19.02 -13.27 17.04
C ASP A 137 -18.71 -13.01 15.56
N GLN A 138 -17.79 -12.08 15.27
CA GLN A 138 -17.31 -11.85 13.90
C GLN A 138 -16.66 -13.10 13.33
N GLN A 139 -15.75 -13.74 14.07
CA GLN A 139 -15.08 -14.96 13.64
C GLN A 139 -16.08 -16.10 13.37
N SER A 140 -17.08 -16.27 14.22
CA SER A 140 -18.11 -17.33 14.09
C SER A 140 -19.05 -17.07 12.90
N ASN A 141 -19.41 -15.81 12.66
CA ASN A 141 -20.39 -15.45 11.64
C ASN A 141 -19.84 -15.44 10.20
N HIS A 142 -18.50 -15.46 10.03
CA HIS A 142 -17.92 -15.34 8.69
C HIS A 142 -17.53 -16.68 8.05
N GLY A 143 -17.49 -17.77 8.82
CA GLY A 143 -17.26 -19.13 8.30
C GLY A 143 -15.92 -19.35 7.57
N LEU A 144 -15.08 -18.33 7.52
CA LEU A 144 -13.77 -18.32 6.84
C LEU A 144 -12.69 -18.02 7.87
N SER A 145 -11.98 -19.05 8.28
CA SER A 145 -10.76 -18.90 9.07
C SER A 145 -9.56 -18.98 8.13
N PRO A 146 -8.57 -18.05 8.23
CA PRO A 146 -7.29 -18.19 7.52
C PRO A 146 -6.53 -19.43 7.93
N LEU A 147 -7.03 -20.16 8.92
CA LEU A 147 -6.45 -21.41 9.39
C LEU A 147 -7.03 -22.66 8.68
N THR A 148 -7.97 -22.52 7.74
CA THR A 148 -8.41 -23.69 6.95
C THR A 148 -7.27 -24.17 6.05
N PRO A 149 -7.06 -25.49 5.89
CA PRO A 149 -5.93 -26.03 5.12
C PRO A 149 -5.84 -25.43 3.70
N SER A 150 -6.95 -25.31 2.98
CA SER A 150 -6.96 -24.77 1.62
C SER A 150 -6.54 -23.29 1.54
N ILE A 151 -6.85 -22.50 2.56
CA ILE A 151 -6.41 -21.09 2.63
C ILE A 151 -4.93 -21.02 3.00
N GLN A 152 -4.48 -21.91 3.91
CA GLN A 152 -3.06 -22.00 4.27
C GLN A 152 -2.19 -22.41 3.07
N ASP A 153 -2.65 -23.36 2.25
CA ASP A 153 -1.97 -23.76 1.01
C ASP A 153 -1.85 -22.58 0.03
N ASP A 154 -2.93 -21.82 -0.15
CA ASP A 154 -2.96 -20.63 -1.00
C ASP A 154 -2.00 -19.53 -0.47
N LEU A 155 -1.98 -19.28 0.83
CA LEU A 155 -1.07 -18.32 1.47
C LEU A 155 0.39 -18.77 1.31
N ALA A 156 0.69 -20.05 1.58
CA ALA A 156 2.01 -20.61 1.43
C ALA A 156 2.52 -20.55 -0.03
N GLN A 157 1.64 -20.80 -1.01
CA GLN A 157 1.98 -20.66 -2.43
C GLN A 157 2.43 -19.23 -2.77
N LEU A 158 1.70 -18.21 -2.29
CA LEU A 158 2.08 -16.81 -2.54
C LEU A 158 3.34 -16.43 -1.76
N ASP A 159 3.48 -16.88 -0.53
CA ASP A 159 4.67 -16.62 0.29
C ASP A 159 5.93 -17.27 -0.29
N ALA A 160 5.80 -18.37 -1.03
CA ALA A 160 6.88 -18.99 -1.78
C ALA A 160 7.19 -18.32 -3.12
N SER A 161 6.34 -17.40 -3.61
CA SER A 161 6.56 -16.71 -4.87
C SER A 161 7.70 -15.69 -4.79
N ALA A 162 8.19 -15.24 -5.97
CA ALA A 162 9.25 -14.23 -6.03
C ALA A 162 8.89 -12.97 -5.25
N LYS A 163 9.76 -12.57 -4.34
CA LYS A 163 9.63 -11.41 -3.48
C LYS A 163 10.30 -10.18 -4.13
N VAL A 164 9.59 -9.08 -4.14
CA VAL A 164 10.07 -7.78 -4.65
C VAL A 164 9.66 -6.68 -3.67
N LEU A 165 10.15 -5.46 -3.85
CA LEU A 165 9.58 -4.32 -3.15
C LEU A 165 8.16 -4.11 -3.66
N CYS A 166 7.20 -4.21 -2.77
CA CYS A 166 5.77 -4.02 -3.03
C CYS A 166 5.25 -2.78 -2.32
N HIS A 167 4.29 -2.13 -2.93
CA HIS A 167 3.56 -1.02 -2.31
C HIS A 167 2.42 -1.53 -1.41
N ASN A 168 1.77 -2.61 -1.81
CA ASN A 168 0.64 -3.29 -1.16
C ASN A 168 -0.64 -2.45 -0.97
N ASP A 169 -0.66 -1.20 -1.47
CA ASP A 169 -1.85 -0.33 -1.49
C ASP A 169 -1.79 0.66 -2.67
N LEU A 170 -1.24 0.26 -3.83
CA LEU A 170 -1.14 1.13 -5.01
C LEU A 170 -2.49 1.23 -5.71
N THR A 171 -3.44 1.92 -5.09
CA THR A 171 -4.74 2.25 -5.67
C THR A 171 -4.64 3.55 -6.49
N PRO A 172 -5.59 3.86 -7.40
CA PRO A 172 -5.56 5.12 -8.17
C PRO A 172 -5.52 6.38 -7.31
N SER A 173 -6.04 6.33 -6.08
CA SER A 173 -5.98 7.45 -5.12
C SER A 173 -4.58 7.69 -4.57
N ASN A 174 -3.68 6.70 -4.67
CA ASN A 174 -2.29 6.76 -4.23
C ASN A 174 -1.33 7.01 -5.41
N ILE A 175 -1.85 7.45 -6.56
CA ILE A 175 -1.07 7.74 -7.78
C ILE A 175 -1.33 9.17 -8.22
N GLY A 176 -0.29 9.84 -8.65
CA GLY A 176 -0.35 11.16 -9.25
C GLY A 176 0.82 11.42 -10.17
N THR A 177 0.99 12.67 -10.58
CA THR A 177 2.12 13.09 -11.41
C THR A 177 2.97 14.13 -10.71
N LEU A 178 4.29 13.99 -10.82
CA LEU A 178 5.28 14.95 -10.38
C LEU A 178 6.23 15.21 -11.55
N GLU A 179 6.37 16.47 -11.97
CA GLU A 179 7.23 16.86 -13.10
C GLU A 179 6.97 16.03 -14.38
N GLY A 180 5.73 15.64 -14.61
CA GLY A 180 5.31 14.85 -15.78
C GLY A 180 5.47 13.34 -15.66
N HIS A 181 6.03 12.83 -14.56
CA HIS A 181 6.22 11.41 -14.29
C HIS A 181 5.12 10.89 -13.35
N TRP A 182 4.68 9.65 -13.56
CA TRP A 182 3.79 8.96 -12.63
C TRP A 182 4.55 8.59 -11.35
N VAL A 183 3.97 8.91 -10.19
CA VAL A 183 4.56 8.62 -8.87
C VAL A 183 3.53 7.96 -7.95
N ALA A 184 4.04 7.09 -7.08
CA ALA A 184 3.29 6.44 -6.02
C ALA A 184 3.41 7.21 -4.70
N MET A 185 2.31 7.32 -3.98
CA MET A 185 2.21 7.95 -2.65
C MET A 185 1.66 6.95 -1.64
N ASP A 186 1.80 7.29 -0.36
CA ASP A 186 1.21 6.52 0.76
C ASP A 186 1.77 5.10 0.88
N TRP A 187 3.05 5.03 1.19
CA TRP A 187 3.85 3.81 1.31
C TRP A 187 3.66 3.07 2.64
N ASP A 188 2.61 3.38 3.40
CA ASP A 188 2.36 2.85 4.76
C ASP A 188 2.36 1.31 4.81
N TYR A 189 2.00 0.64 3.71
CA TYR A 189 1.95 -0.83 3.60
C TYR A 189 3.12 -1.42 2.81
N ALA A 190 4.15 -0.62 2.52
CA ALA A 190 5.30 -1.11 1.76
C ALA A 190 6.04 -2.23 2.48
N ALA A 191 6.37 -3.29 1.75
CA ALA A 191 7.08 -4.46 2.28
C ALA A 191 7.79 -5.22 1.14
N ILE A 192 8.72 -6.10 1.50
CA ILE A 192 9.19 -7.14 0.58
C ILE A 192 8.14 -8.24 0.54
N SER A 193 7.44 -8.38 -0.57
CA SER A 193 6.26 -9.26 -0.67
C SER A 193 6.13 -9.93 -2.03
N SER A 194 5.04 -10.71 -2.19
CA SER A 194 4.68 -11.31 -3.46
C SER A 194 4.21 -10.27 -4.46
N ARG A 195 4.88 -10.17 -5.61
CA ARG A 195 4.43 -9.30 -6.72
C ARG A 195 3.02 -9.62 -7.20
N TYR A 196 2.57 -10.87 -7.05
CA TYR A 196 1.22 -11.29 -7.41
C TYR A 196 0.18 -10.71 -6.47
N PHE A 197 0.47 -10.73 -5.15
CA PHE A 197 -0.41 -10.13 -4.15
C PHE A 197 -0.53 -8.62 -4.37
N ASP A 198 0.59 -7.92 -4.53
CA ASP A 198 0.59 -6.47 -4.78
C ASP A 198 -0.20 -6.10 -6.06
N ALA A 199 0.03 -6.83 -7.17
CA ALA A 199 -0.74 -6.64 -8.40
C ALA A 199 -2.24 -6.92 -8.21
N ALA A 200 -2.59 -7.92 -7.39
CA ALA A 200 -3.99 -8.25 -7.13
C ALA A 200 -4.67 -7.15 -6.29
N VAL A 201 -4.00 -6.62 -5.26
CA VAL A 201 -4.48 -5.46 -4.48
C VAL A 201 -4.72 -4.27 -5.40
N ALA A 202 -3.73 -3.87 -6.17
CA ALA A 202 -3.81 -2.72 -7.07
C ALA A 202 -4.90 -2.84 -8.14
N SER A 203 -5.19 -4.06 -8.58
CA SER A 203 -6.19 -4.31 -9.63
C SER A 203 -7.64 -4.37 -9.14
N THR A 204 -7.90 -4.29 -7.84
CA THR A 204 -9.25 -4.47 -7.25
C THR A 204 -10.30 -3.50 -7.82
N HIS A 205 -9.90 -2.29 -8.21
CA HIS A 205 -10.76 -1.27 -8.81
C HIS A 205 -10.98 -1.44 -10.32
N LEU A 206 -10.21 -2.33 -10.98
CA LEU A 206 -10.33 -2.58 -12.41
C LEU A 206 -11.46 -3.58 -12.71
N SER A 207 -12.04 -3.49 -13.91
CA SER A 207 -12.98 -4.51 -14.37
C SER A 207 -12.28 -5.85 -14.56
N GLU A 208 -13.02 -6.94 -14.40
CA GLU A 208 -12.48 -8.31 -14.53
C GLU A 208 -11.71 -8.50 -15.86
N ALA A 209 -12.23 -7.99 -16.97
CA ALA A 209 -11.60 -8.08 -18.28
C ALA A 209 -10.24 -7.36 -18.38
N VAL A 210 -9.97 -6.40 -17.50
CA VAL A 210 -8.73 -5.63 -17.49
C VAL A 210 -7.72 -6.20 -16.49
N ARG A 211 -8.18 -6.82 -15.38
CA ARG A 211 -7.31 -7.34 -14.31
C ARG A 211 -6.23 -8.30 -14.81
N ASP A 212 -6.59 -9.25 -15.66
CA ASP A 212 -5.62 -10.22 -16.17
C ASP A 212 -4.59 -9.57 -17.10
N ARG A 213 -5.01 -8.57 -17.90
CA ARG A 213 -4.07 -7.80 -18.74
C ARG A 213 -3.14 -6.95 -17.88
N PHE A 214 -3.67 -6.32 -16.82
CA PHE A 214 -2.90 -5.57 -15.84
C PHE A 214 -1.83 -6.45 -15.19
N ALA A 215 -2.23 -7.60 -14.65
CA ALA A 215 -1.31 -8.52 -14.00
C ALA A 215 -0.20 -9.03 -14.93
N ARG A 216 -0.56 -9.39 -16.18
CA ARG A 216 0.43 -9.80 -17.20
C ARG A 216 1.43 -8.68 -17.51
N ARG A 217 0.99 -7.42 -17.55
CA ARG A 217 1.88 -6.27 -17.79
C ARG A 217 2.80 -5.99 -16.62
N VAL A 218 2.32 -6.15 -15.37
CA VAL A 218 3.11 -5.95 -14.15
C VAL A 218 4.14 -7.06 -13.96
N ILE A 219 3.72 -8.32 -14.13
CA ILE A 219 4.53 -9.50 -13.80
C ILE A 219 5.45 -9.89 -14.96
N ASP A 220 4.98 -9.64 -16.19
CA ASP A 220 5.69 -9.90 -17.44
C ASP A 220 6.17 -11.37 -17.55
N ASP A 221 7.47 -11.60 -17.75
CA ASP A 221 8.03 -12.94 -17.82
C ASP A 221 7.78 -13.74 -16.53
N GLY A 222 7.26 -14.94 -16.69
CA GLY A 222 6.95 -15.83 -15.57
C GLY A 222 5.54 -15.65 -14.97
N PHE A 223 4.62 -14.96 -15.68
CA PHE A 223 3.22 -14.92 -15.27
C PHE A 223 2.61 -16.33 -15.22
N CYS A 224 2.14 -16.74 -14.03
CA CYS A 224 1.45 -18.00 -13.79
C CYS A 224 -0.04 -17.74 -13.53
N PRO A 225 -0.96 -18.24 -14.39
CA PRO A 225 -2.39 -18.03 -14.21
C PRO A 225 -2.92 -18.57 -12.87
N ASP A 226 -2.44 -19.71 -12.41
CA ASP A 226 -2.90 -20.34 -11.17
C ASP A 226 -2.48 -19.50 -9.95
N THR A 227 -1.23 -19.05 -9.91
CA THR A 227 -0.75 -18.15 -8.86
C THR A 227 -1.51 -16.81 -8.88
N TRP A 228 -1.90 -16.33 -10.06
CA TRP A 228 -2.74 -15.14 -10.19
C TRP A 228 -4.14 -15.34 -9.61
N GLN A 229 -4.78 -16.48 -9.86
CA GLN A 229 -6.09 -16.79 -9.26
C GLN A 229 -5.97 -16.89 -7.73
N THR A 230 -4.93 -17.54 -7.22
CA THR A 230 -4.62 -17.58 -5.79
C THR A 230 -4.47 -16.18 -5.21
N ALA A 231 -3.70 -15.29 -5.86
CA ALA A 231 -3.51 -13.93 -5.40
C ALA A 231 -4.83 -13.14 -5.33
N LYS A 232 -5.71 -13.28 -6.32
CA LYS A 232 -7.03 -12.65 -6.29
C LYS A 232 -7.88 -13.13 -5.10
N ARG A 233 -7.87 -14.44 -4.80
CA ARG A 233 -8.61 -15.00 -3.66
C ARG A 233 -8.08 -14.47 -2.33
N ILE A 234 -6.75 -14.52 -2.13
CA ILE A 234 -6.12 -14.06 -0.89
C ILE A 234 -6.29 -12.55 -0.70
N THR A 235 -6.21 -11.76 -1.76
CA THR A 235 -6.50 -10.31 -1.69
C THR A 235 -7.93 -10.05 -1.21
N LEU A 236 -8.92 -10.78 -1.72
CA LEU A 236 -10.30 -10.65 -1.25
C LEU A 236 -10.43 -11.03 0.23
N LEU A 237 -9.76 -12.10 0.67
CA LEU A 237 -9.75 -12.51 2.07
C LEU A 237 -9.14 -11.42 2.97
N ILE A 238 -7.93 -10.96 2.65
CA ILE A 238 -7.22 -9.96 3.46
C ILE A 238 -7.98 -8.65 3.52
N ASN A 239 -8.50 -8.15 2.40
CA ASN A 239 -9.32 -6.94 2.36
C ASN A 239 -10.61 -7.08 3.19
N HIS A 240 -11.22 -8.25 3.19
CA HIS A 240 -12.38 -8.54 4.03
C HIS A 240 -12.02 -8.50 5.52
N LEU A 241 -10.95 -9.19 5.91
CA LEU A 241 -10.48 -9.21 7.29
C LEU A 241 -10.07 -7.81 7.78
N TRP A 242 -9.35 -7.07 6.95
CA TRP A 242 -8.97 -5.68 7.22
C TRP A 242 -10.20 -4.78 7.44
N SER A 243 -11.20 -4.87 6.55
CA SER A 243 -12.42 -4.06 6.65
C SER A 243 -13.16 -4.31 7.96
N LEU A 244 -13.25 -5.56 8.39
CA LEU A 244 -13.89 -5.92 9.65
C LEU A 244 -13.08 -5.45 10.87
N ALA A 245 -11.76 -5.62 10.82
CA ALA A 245 -10.87 -5.32 11.94
C ALA A 245 -10.70 -3.81 12.15
N GLU A 246 -10.49 -3.06 11.07
CA GLU A 246 -10.10 -1.65 11.15
C GLU A 246 -11.28 -0.70 10.93
N LEU A 247 -12.13 -0.95 9.95
CA LEU A 247 -13.26 -0.08 9.65
C LEU A 247 -14.52 -0.43 10.47
N LYS A 248 -14.52 -1.60 11.12
CA LYS A 248 -15.68 -2.14 11.86
C LYS A 248 -16.96 -2.17 11.01
N THR A 249 -16.79 -2.22 9.70
CA THR A 249 -17.88 -2.29 8.72
C THR A 249 -17.99 -3.72 8.21
N LEU A 250 -19.22 -4.16 7.98
CA LEU A 250 -19.44 -5.41 7.28
C LEU A 250 -19.14 -5.18 5.80
N PRO A 251 -18.30 -6.01 5.19
CA PRO A 251 -18.09 -5.95 3.75
C PRO A 251 -19.43 -6.12 3.00
N PRO A 252 -19.61 -5.54 1.82
CA PRO A 252 -20.79 -5.75 1.01
C PRO A 252 -21.14 -7.24 0.89
N ALA A 253 -22.41 -7.58 0.91
CA ALA A 253 -22.91 -8.98 0.84
C ALA A 253 -22.28 -9.74 -0.35
N LEU A 254 -22.08 -9.04 -1.47
CA LEU A 254 -21.42 -9.58 -2.67
C LEU A 254 -19.99 -10.10 -2.41
N HIS A 255 -19.24 -9.46 -1.52
CA HIS A 255 -17.91 -9.94 -1.12
C HIS A 255 -18.01 -11.21 -0.27
N ARG A 256 -19.01 -11.31 0.60
CA ARG A 256 -19.22 -12.46 1.47
C ARG A 256 -19.59 -13.71 0.69
N GLU A 257 -20.54 -13.60 -0.24
CA GLU A 257 -20.95 -14.71 -1.11
C GLU A 257 -19.79 -15.18 -1.99
N ARG A 258 -19.00 -14.26 -2.56
CA ARG A 258 -17.81 -14.61 -3.35
C ARG A 258 -16.76 -15.34 -2.53
N LEU A 259 -16.51 -14.93 -1.29
CA LEU A 259 -15.53 -15.59 -0.43
C LEU A 259 -15.90 -17.05 -0.15
N HIS A 260 -17.16 -17.31 0.20
CA HIS A 260 -17.62 -18.68 0.43
C HIS A 260 -17.48 -19.58 -0.83
N VAL A 261 -17.77 -19.04 -2.01
CA VAL A 261 -17.67 -19.78 -3.27
C VAL A 261 -16.21 -20.08 -3.64
N LEU A 262 -15.26 -19.19 -3.30
CA LEU A 262 -13.86 -19.33 -3.69
C LEU A 262 -13.15 -20.53 -3.04
N TRP A 263 -13.60 -20.97 -1.86
CA TRP A 263 -13.06 -22.13 -1.13
C TRP A 263 -14.10 -23.22 -0.86
N ALA A 264 -15.34 -23.08 -1.38
CA ALA A 264 -16.30 -24.17 -1.38
C ALA A 264 -15.86 -25.21 -2.41
N LYS A 265 -15.47 -26.40 -1.93
CA LYS A 265 -15.24 -27.59 -2.75
C LYS A 265 -16.46 -28.48 -2.71
#